data_66e8b832b31e5d759ca9175eb4cba1d6
#
_entry.id   66e8b832b31e5d759ca9175eb4cba1d6
#
_cell.length_a   1.000
_cell.length_b   1.000
_cell.length_c   1.000
_cell.angle_alpha   90.00
_cell.angle_beta   90.00
_cell.angle_gamma   90.00
#
_symmetry.space_group_name_H-M   'P 1'
#
loop_
_entity.id
_entity.type
_entity.pdbx_description
1 polymer ?
#
loop_
_entity_poly.entity_id
_entity_poly.type
_entity_poly.pdbx_seq_one_letter_code
_entity_poly.pdbx_strand_id
1 'polypeptide(L)'
;MASWSRKISTRAGKRSTRTLSRVGAAVRVGGSPCAKTYLFPFVGMNSGEENAMSDNGKHVTYEDAGVDTAEGGRAVDAIKQMVKSTNRPEVIGGIGGFGGLFSAAALKDMEDPILISGTDGVGTKLVLAQLLDRHETVGQDLVAMCVNDILASGAEPLFFLDYVAIGHIEAEHMAKIVKGVADGCKLAGCALVGGEMAEHPGVMRPDDYDLAGFTVGVVDRPKMLDPANVRPGDVIIGLPSTGIHSNGYSLVRKVIGVDGIMPGTPEAAAKRAELEQPLEELGGKSLADALLAPTRIYVKPILDLLKSGVDVHAIAHITGGGITENLNRALAPNTDAVVARKGSEMGWDVPPVINYVAERAQLTPNEACKTFNMGVGLCIIVPAKMEGAVYKKLVELGEEPFLVGEIVEGSGKVTYSDER
;
A
#
# COMPACT_ATOMS: atom_id res chain seq x y z
N MET A 1 0.34 7.04 -15.08
CA MET A 1 -0.01 5.89 -15.96
C MET A 1 0.16 6.28 -17.42
N ALA A 2 1.15 5.70 -18.09
CA ALA A 2 1.42 6.02 -19.50
C ALA A 2 0.42 5.27 -20.41
N SER A 3 -0.27 6.01 -21.28
CA SER A 3 -1.25 5.51 -22.24
C SER A 3 -0.57 4.65 -23.32
N TRP A 4 -1.02 3.42 -23.47
CA TRP A 4 -0.64 2.55 -24.58
C TRP A 4 -1.68 2.70 -25.70
N SER A 5 -1.37 3.53 -26.72
CA SER A 5 -2.01 3.48 -28.04
C SER A 5 -0.94 3.26 -29.10
N ARG A 6 -0.86 2.07 -29.69
CA ARG A 6 -0.12 1.83 -30.92
C ARG A 6 -1.05 1.24 -31.99
N LYS A 7 -1.13 1.96 -33.09
CA LYS A 7 -1.76 1.55 -34.35
C LYS A 7 -1.06 0.31 -34.91
N ILE A 8 -1.83 -0.70 -35.28
CA ILE A 8 -1.34 -1.85 -36.05
C ILE A 8 -1.76 -1.65 -37.51
N SER A 9 -0.75 -1.56 -38.37
CA SER A 9 -0.89 -1.58 -39.83
C SER A 9 -0.98 -3.04 -40.31
N THR A 10 -1.98 -3.35 -41.11
CA THR A 10 -2.20 -4.64 -41.74
C THR A 10 -1.31 -4.80 -42.99
N ARG A 11 -0.59 -5.92 -43.07
CA ARG A 11 -0.07 -6.44 -44.35
C ARG A 11 -0.37 -7.93 -44.45
N ALA A 12 -1.11 -8.26 -45.48
CA ALA A 12 -1.47 -9.62 -45.91
C ALA A 12 -0.28 -10.32 -46.57
N GLY A 13 -0.09 -11.59 -46.31
CA GLY A 13 0.89 -12.47 -46.97
C GLY A 13 0.43 -13.93 -46.92
N LYS A 14 0.41 -14.57 -48.11
CA LYS A 14 -0.26 -15.82 -48.50
C LYS A 14 0.33 -17.12 -47.90
N ARG A 15 -0.60 -18.01 -47.58
CA ARG A 15 -0.68 -19.52 -47.73
C ARG A 15 0.56 -20.37 -47.69
N SER A 16 0.52 -21.35 -46.78
CA SER A 16 0.82 -22.76 -47.08
C SER A 16 0.03 -23.69 -46.15
N THR A 17 -0.70 -24.60 -46.72
CA THR A 17 -1.52 -25.66 -46.10
C THR A 17 -0.67 -26.82 -45.65
N ARG A 18 -0.83 -27.29 -44.40
CA ARG A 18 -0.65 -28.68 -44.02
C ARG A 18 -1.68 -29.08 -42.97
N THR A 19 -2.47 -30.06 -43.35
CA THR A 19 -3.51 -30.74 -42.62
C THR A 19 -2.92 -31.56 -41.47
N LEU A 20 -3.44 -31.41 -40.28
CA LEU A 20 -3.45 -32.47 -39.26
C LEU A 20 -4.72 -32.37 -38.43
N SER A 21 -5.52 -33.41 -38.56
CA SER A 21 -6.74 -33.70 -37.82
C SER A 21 -6.47 -33.97 -36.37
N ARG A 22 -7.31 -33.38 -35.44
CA ARG A 22 -7.90 -34.11 -34.29
C ARG A 22 -8.78 -33.22 -33.42
N VAL A 23 -9.96 -33.62 -33.38
CA VAL A 23 -10.97 -33.75 -32.30
C VAL A 23 -10.59 -33.11 -30.96
N GLY A 24 -11.26 -31.99 -30.67
CA GLY A 24 -11.40 -31.45 -29.36
C GLY A 24 -12.84 -30.97 -29.19
N ALA A 25 -13.56 -31.49 -28.20
CA ALA A 25 -14.93 -31.13 -27.92
C ALA A 25 -15.00 -29.68 -27.43
N ALA A 26 -15.71 -28.85 -28.19
CA ALA A 26 -15.97 -27.45 -27.82
C ALA A 26 -17.35 -27.36 -27.16
N VAL A 27 -17.39 -26.95 -25.91
CA VAL A 27 -18.62 -26.46 -25.28
C VAL A 27 -18.82 -24.99 -25.74
N ARG A 28 -19.87 -24.77 -26.50
CA ARG A 28 -20.29 -23.39 -26.88
C ARG A 28 -21.14 -22.80 -25.78
N VAL A 29 -20.67 -21.69 -25.23
CA VAL A 29 -21.52 -20.71 -24.54
C VAL A 29 -21.53 -19.44 -25.40
N GLY A 30 -22.73 -18.92 -25.67
CA GLY A 30 -23.00 -17.96 -26.73
C GLY A 30 -22.46 -16.53 -26.51
N GLY A 31 -22.03 -15.96 -27.59
CA GLY A 31 -22.28 -14.63 -28.10
C GLY A 31 -21.67 -13.42 -27.44
N SER A 32 -20.42 -13.04 -27.81
CA SER A 32 -20.05 -11.67 -28.20
C SER A 32 -18.62 -11.64 -28.76
N PRO A 33 -18.29 -10.87 -29.81
CA PRO A 33 -17.03 -11.01 -30.54
C PRO A 33 -15.94 -10.09 -29.96
N CYS A 34 -15.37 -10.44 -28.84
CA CYS A 34 -14.06 -9.92 -28.39
C CYS A 34 -13.48 -10.77 -27.24
N ALA A 35 -13.16 -12.03 -27.50
CA ALA A 35 -12.38 -12.84 -26.55
C ALA A 35 -11.14 -13.35 -27.28
N LYS A 36 -9.99 -12.75 -27.01
CA LYS A 36 -8.70 -13.36 -27.33
C LYS A 36 -8.47 -14.48 -26.31
N THR A 37 -8.68 -15.71 -26.75
CA THR A 37 -8.33 -16.91 -25.99
C THR A 37 -6.82 -17.02 -25.91
N TYR A 38 -6.26 -16.88 -24.74
CA TYR A 38 -4.87 -17.26 -24.45
C TYR A 38 -4.85 -18.78 -24.27
N LEU A 39 -4.37 -19.51 -25.29
CA LEU A 39 -4.03 -20.92 -25.17
C LEU A 39 -2.68 -21.02 -24.48
N PHE A 40 -2.68 -21.42 -23.22
CA PHE A 40 -1.48 -21.98 -22.60
C PHE A 40 -1.25 -23.39 -23.20
N PRO A 41 -0.04 -23.73 -23.65
CA PRO A 41 0.25 -25.07 -24.07
C PRO A 41 0.20 -25.99 -22.82
N PHE A 42 -0.81 -26.82 -22.77
CA PHE A 42 -0.82 -27.96 -21.85
C PHE A 42 0.29 -28.92 -22.35
N VAL A 43 1.41 -28.90 -21.65
CA VAL A 43 2.44 -29.94 -21.83
C VAL A 43 1.84 -31.21 -21.25
N GLY A 44 1.41 -32.11 -22.14
CA GLY A 44 0.94 -33.40 -21.75
C GLY A 44 2.02 -34.14 -20.96
N MET A 45 1.71 -34.48 -19.72
CA MET A 45 2.49 -35.47 -18.99
C MET A 45 2.40 -36.80 -19.75
N ASN A 46 3.46 -37.12 -20.48
CA ASN A 46 3.72 -38.49 -20.88
C ASN A 46 4.05 -39.27 -19.58
N SER A 47 3.24 -40.24 -19.26
CA SER A 47 3.56 -41.29 -18.31
C SER A 47 4.69 -42.15 -18.88
N GLY A 48 5.89 -41.68 -18.76
CA GLY A 48 7.13 -42.40 -19.02
C GLY A 48 8.03 -42.12 -17.85
N GLU A 49 8.19 -43.10 -17.00
CA GLU A 49 9.18 -43.15 -15.95
C GLU A 49 10.56 -42.82 -16.51
N GLU A 50 11.07 -41.63 -16.21
CA GLU A 50 12.51 -41.41 -16.08
C GLU A 50 12.73 -40.68 -14.78
N ASN A 51 13.07 -41.47 -13.74
CA ASN A 51 13.69 -41.01 -12.53
C ASN A 51 14.92 -40.16 -12.89
N ALA A 52 14.85 -38.89 -12.67
CA ALA A 52 16.04 -38.06 -12.53
C ALA A 52 16.71 -38.48 -11.23
N MET A 53 17.48 -39.56 -11.27
CA MET A 53 18.34 -39.94 -10.15
C MET A 53 19.45 -38.93 -10.04
N SER A 54 19.51 -38.22 -8.92
CA SER A 54 20.73 -37.57 -8.49
C SER A 54 21.83 -38.60 -8.34
N ASP A 55 23.07 -38.22 -8.56
CA ASP A 55 24.26 -39.07 -8.68
C ASP A 55 24.56 -40.00 -7.48
N ASN A 56 23.69 -40.11 -6.47
CA ASN A 56 23.83 -40.91 -5.26
C ASN A 56 22.62 -41.78 -4.90
N GLY A 57 21.60 -41.90 -5.72
CA GLY A 57 20.42 -42.77 -5.43
C GLY A 57 19.62 -42.36 -4.20
N LYS A 58 19.79 -41.17 -3.67
CA LYS A 58 18.95 -40.61 -2.58
C LYS A 58 17.64 -40.07 -3.12
N HIS A 59 16.54 -40.47 -2.50
CA HIS A 59 15.24 -39.85 -2.71
C HIS A 59 15.34 -38.35 -2.34
N VAL A 60 15.03 -37.45 -3.28
CA VAL A 60 15.00 -36.02 -3.06
C VAL A 60 13.58 -35.62 -2.64
N THR A 61 13.43 -35.01 -1.49
CA THR A 61 12.15 -34.55 -0.96
C THR A 61 11.90 -33.09 -1.31
N TYR A 62 10.67 -32.60 -1.07
CA TYR A 62 10.34 -31.20 -1.23
C TYR A 62 11.07 -30.32 -0.20
N GLU A 63 11.33 -30.87 0.99
CA GLU A 63 12.14 -30.24 2.03
C GLU A 63 13.62 -30.12 1.61
N ASP A 64 14.18 -31.14 0.95
CA ASP A 64 15.53 -31.05 0.37
C ASP A 64 15.64 -29.96 -0.71
N ALA A 65 14.52 -29.59 -1.33
CA ALA A 65 14.43 -28.48 -2.28
C ALA A 65 14.20 -27.10 -1.61
N GLY A 66 14.17 -27.06 -0.27
CA GLY A 66 14.06 -25.84 0.52
C GLY A 66 12.63 -25.38 0.83
N VAL A 67 11.62 -26.28 0.71
CA VAL A 67 10.21 -25.95 1.05
C VAL A 67 9.72 -26.86 2.18
N ASP A 68 9.49 -26.25 3.37
CA ASP A 68 8.93 -26.95 4.53
C ASP A 68 7.40 -26.73 4.62
N THR A 69 6.63 -27.67 4.09
CA THR A 69 5.16 -27.63 4.13
C THR A 69 4.59 -27.77 5.55
N ALA A 70 5.30 -28.39 6.47
CA ALA A 70 4.87 -28.53 7.87
C ALA A 70 5.01 -27.20 8.61
N GLU A 71 6.10 -26.47 8.38
CA GLU A 71 6.29 -25.11 8.91
C GLU A 71 5.26 -24.13 8.35
N GLY A 72 4.98 -24.20 7.05
CA GLY A 72 3.88 -23.45 6.43
C GLY A 72 2.53 -23.72 7.12
N GLY A 73 2.24 -24.97 7.46
CA GLY A 73 1.05 -25.34 8.23
C GLY A 73 1.03 -24.72 9.64
N ARG A 74 2.16 -24.72 10.35
CA ARG A 74 2.32 -24.09 11.68
C ARG A 74 2.12 -22.57 11.59
N ALA A 75 2.68 -21.93 10.57
CA ALA A 75 2.50 -20.49 10.33
C ALA A 75 1.02 -20.14 10.14
N VAL A 76 0.29 -20.90 9.32
CA VAL A 76 -1.16 -20.71 9.14
C VAL A 76 -1.91 -20.88 10.46
N ASP A 77 -1.58 -21.89 11.27
CA ASP A 77 -2.24 -22.11 12.56
C ASP A 77 -1.96 -20.95 13.55
N ALA A 78 -0.75 -20.41 13.56
CA ALA A 78 -0.36 -19.29 14.42
C ALA A 78 -1.16 -18.01 14.13
N ILE A 79 -1.53 -17.76 12.87
CA ILE A 79 -2.23 -16.52 12.46
C ILE A 79 -3.77 -16.62 12.52
N LYS A 80 -4.36 -17.82 12.60
CA LYS A 80 -5.83 -18.04 12.53
C LYS A 80 -6.64 -17.11 13.44
N GLN A 81 -6.21 -16.94 14.69
CA GLN A 81 -6.94 -16.10 15.65
C GLN A 81 -6.79 -14.61 15.32
N MET A 82 -5.62 -14.19 14.82
CA MET A 82 -5.37 -12.81 14.41
C MET A 82 -6.26 -12.44 13.23
N VAL A 83 -6.29 -13.28 12.20
CA VAL A 83 -7.16 -13.11 11.03
C VAL A 83 -8.64 -13.06 11.47
N LYS A 84 -9.09 -14.02 12.27
CA LYS A 84 -10.46 -14.06 12.80
C LYS A 84 -10.82 -12.79 13.59
N SER A 85 -9.86 -12.16 14.27
CA SER A 85 -10.12 -10.93 15.04
C SER A 85 -10.47 -9.72 14.18
N THR A 86 -10.24 -9.78 12.87
CA THR A 86 -10.60 -8.74 11.89
C THR A 86 -11.98 -8.93 11.28
N ASN A 87 -12.66 -10.08 11.56
CA ASN A 87 -13.90 -10.43 10.90
C ASN A 87 -15.00 -9.38 11.12
N ARG A 88 -15.66 -9.06 10.03
CA ARG A 88 -16.91 -8.30 9.98
C ARG A 88 -18.08 -9.28 9.82
N PRO A 89 -19.34 -8.83 10.09
CA PRO A 89 -20.52 -9.69 9.90
C PRO A 89 -20.69 -10.27 8.50
N GLU A 90 -20.13 -9.59 7.49
CA GLU A 90 -20.20 -9.97 6.09
C GLU A 90 -19.24 -11.10 5.71
N VAL A 91 -18.24 -11.43 6.56
CA VAL A 91 -17.28 -12.51 6.28
C VAL A 91 -17.96 -13.86 6.38
N ILE A 92 -17.83 -14.69 5.36
CA ILE A 92 -18.40 -16.03 5.29
C ILE A 92 -17.28 -17.06 5.37
N GLY A 93 -17.34 -17.95 6.35
CA GLY A 93 -16.32 -19.00 6.54
C GLY A 93 -15.10 -18.53 7.31
N GLY A 94 -13.91 -19.05 6.96
CA GLY A 94 -12.62 -18.77 7.60
C GLY A 94 -11.46 -19.03 6.66
N ILE A 95 -10.23 -18.83 7.14
CA ILE A 95 -9.01 -19.12 6.37
C ILE A 95 -8.84 -20.61 6.12
N GLY A 96 -8.20 -20.97 4.99
CA GLY A 96 -7.95 -22.35 4.55
C GLY A 96 -8.83 -22.83 3.40
N GLY A 97 -9.72 -21.97 2.87
CA GLY A 97 -10.42 -22.22 1.60
C GLY A 97 -9.63 -21.68 0.40
N PHE A 98 -10.10 -21.97 -0.82
CA PHE A 98 -9.47 -21.47 -2.05
C PHE A 98 -9.65 -19.95 -2.27
N GLY A 99 -10.47 -19.29 -1.46
CA GLY A 99 -10.66 -17.83 -1.53
C GLY A 99 -11.44 -17.31 -0.33
N GLY A 100 -11.25 -16.01 -0.07
CA GLY A 100 -12.02 -15.28 0.95
C GLY A 100 -13.43 -15.00 0.45
N LEU A 101 -14.43 -15.30 1.28
CA LEU A 101 -15.84 -15.05 0.96
C LEU A 101 -16.36 -13.85 1.77
N PHE A 102 -16.98 -12.88 1.09
CA PHE A 102 -17.56 -11.70 1.69
C PHE A 102 -18.96 -11.45 1.11
N SER A 103 -19.94 -11.28 1.99
CA SER A 103 -21.33 -11.05 1.59
C SER A 103 -21.53 -9.64 1.05
N ALA A 104 -22.01 -9.51 -0.17
CA ALA A 104 -22.40 -8.24 -0.76
C ALA A 104 -23.84 -7.82 -0.41
N ALA A 105 -24.51 -8.50 0.53
CA ALA A 105 -25.92 -8.27 0.84
C ALA A 105 -26.22 -6.83 1.32
N ALA A 106 -25.27 -6.19 2.03
CA ALA A 106 -25.43 -4.81 2.50
C ALA A 106 -25.37 -3.78 1.37
N LEU A 107 -24.77 -4.12 0.22
CA LEU A 107 -24.63 -3.20 -0.92
C LEU A 107 -25.97 -2.96 -1.63
N LYS A 108 -26.99 -3.82 -1.44
CA LYS A 108 -28.33 -3.64 -2.03
C LYS A 108 -29.04 -2.37 -1.57
N ASP A 109 -28.64 -1.80 -0.42
CA ASP A 109 -29.24 -0.59 0.16
C ASP A 109 -28.55 0.70 -0.37
N MET A 110 -27.55 0.56 -1.23
CA MET A 110 -26.90 1.65 -1.96
C MET A 110 -27.66 1.95 -3.27
N GLU A 111 -27.61 3.20 -3.71
CA GLU A 111 -28.25 3.63 -4.96
C GLU A 111 -27.48 3.08 -6.18
N ASP A 112 -26.15 3.24 -6.20
CA ASP A 112 -25.27 2.77 -7.27
C ASP A 112 -23.89 2.40 -6.66
N PRO A 113 -23.74 1.20 -6.10
CA PRO A 113 -22.51 0.78 -5.41
C PRO A 113 -21.35 0.61 -6.38
N ILE A 114 -20.30 1.42 -6.20
CA ILE A 114 -19.04 1.35 -6.95
C ILE A 114 -18.01 0.62 -6.11
N LEU A 115 -17.53 -0.51 -6.62
CA LEU A 115 -16.38 -1.20 -6.03
C LEU A 115 -15.09 -0.52 -6.49
N ILE A 116 -14.20 -0.27 -5.54
CA ILE A 116 -12.87 0.25 -5.80
C ILE A 116 -11.84 -0.69 -5.18
N SER A 117 -10.74 -0.93 -5.87
CA SER A 117 -9.65 -1.74 -5.39
C SER A 117 -8.34 -0.96 -5.38
N GLY A 118 -7.51 -1.21 -4.39
CA GLY A 118 -6.14 -0.71 -4.28
C GLY A 118 -5.18 -1.85 -4.05
N THR A 119 -3.96 -1.72 -4.56
CA THR A 119 -2.86 -2.64 -4.30
C THR A 119 -1.58 -1.83 -4.13
N ASP A 120 -0.81 -2.19 -3.12
CA ASP A 120 0.47 -1.55 -2.82
C ASP A 120 1.36 -2.51 -2.02
N GLY A 121 2.61 -2.11 -1.82
CA GLY A 121 3.59 -2.78 -0.96
C GLY A 121 4.08 -1.86 0.15
N VAL A 122 5.03 -2.35 0.95
CA VAL A 122 5.70 -1.54 1.98
C VAL A 122 6.96 -0.87 1.40
N GLY A 123 7.57 -1.50 0.43
CA GLY A 123 8.81 -1.02 -0.18
C GLY A 123 10.04 -1.20 0.71
N THR A 124 11.06 -0.38 0.48
CA THR A 124 12.39 -0.60 1.06
C THR A 124 12.52 -0.30 2.56
N LYS A 125 11.45 0.13 3.24
CA LYS A 125 11.33 0.14 4.71
C LYS A 125 11.53 -1.26 5.30
N LEU A 126 11.17 -2.31 4.55
CA LEU A 126 11.37 -3.71 4.96
C LEU A 126 12.83 -4.03 5.28
N VAL A 127 13.80 -3.43 4.59
CA VAL A 127 15.23 -3.62 4.88
C VAL A 127 15.59 -3.15 6.30
N LEU A 128 14.96 -2.07 6.78
CA LEU A 128 15.14 -1.62 8.16
C LEU A 128 14.47 -2.56 9.16
N ALA A 129 13.28 -3.06 8.84
CA ALA A 129 12.60 -4.04 9.68
C ALA A 129 13.44 -5.32 9.84
N GLN A 130 14.03 -5.81 8.75
CA GLN A 130 14.93 -6.96 8.75
C GLN A 130 16.22 -6.70 9.57
N LEU A 131 16.86 -5.55 9.34
CA LEU A 131 18.08 -5.17 10.06
C LEU A 131 17.85 -5.05 11.58
N LEU A 132 16.70 -4.50 11.97
CA LEU A 132 16.32 -4.24 13.35
C LEU A 132 15.60 -5.43 14.01
N ASP A 133 15.26 -6.48 13.25
CA ASP A 133 14.41 -7.62 13.68
C ASP A 133 13.09 -7.13 14.32
N ARG A 134 12.42 -6.17 13.64
CA ARG A 134 11.18 -5.54 14.12
C ARG A 134 10.16 -5.55 12.98
N HIS A 135 9.26 -6.54 12.99
CA HIS A 135 8.38 -6.87 11.85
C HIS A 135 6.91 -6.52 12.08
N GLU A 136 6.51 -6.17 13.32
CA GLU A 136 5.10 -5.99 13.67
C GLU A 136 4.47 -4.76 13.02
N THR A 137 5.26 -3.71 12.75
CA THR A 137 4.72 -2.44 12.22
C THR A 137 4.53 -2.44 10.71
N VAL A 138 5.34 -3.22 9.98
CA VAL A 138 5.31 -3.20 8.51
C VAL A 138 4.02 -3.77 7.91
N GLY A 139 3.35 -4.68 8.63
CA GLY A 139 2.02 -5.15 8.24
C GLY A 139 0.96 -4.03 8.31
N GLN A 140 1.03 -3.13 9.30
CA GLN A 140 0.19 -1.94 9.35
C GLN A 140 0.51 -0.97 8.21
N ASP A 141 1.81 -0.78 7.88
CA ASP A 141 2.22 0.01 6.72
C ASP A 141 1.56 -0.50 5.45
N LEU A 142 1.59 -1.82 5.23
CA LEU A 142 0.98 -2.46 4.06
C LEU A 142 -0.52 -2.13 3.94
N VAL A 143 -1.26 -2.32 5.03
CA VAL A 143 -2.70 -2.02 5.04
C VAL A 143 -2.94 -0.54 4.81
N ALA A 144 -2.22 0.33 5.49
CA ALA A 144 -2.38 1.78 5.40
C ALA A 144 -2.19 2.30 3.97
N MET A 145 -1.16 1.83 3.25
CA MET A 145 -0.90 2.23 1.87
C MET A 145 -2.09 1.90 0.96
N CYS A 146 -2.68 0.71 1.10
CA CYS A 146 -3.81 0.29 0.29
C CYS A 146 -5.13 0.99 0.66
N VAL A 147 -5.47 1.04 1.97
CA VAL A 147 -6.80 1.52 2.39
C VAL A 147 -6.93 3.05 2.34
N ASN A 148 -5.84 3.79 2.59
CA ASN A 148 -5.86 5.24 2.48
C ASN A 148 -5.98 5.70 1.01
N ASP A 149 -5.46 4.92 0.05
CA ASP A 149 -5.59 5.23 -1.38
C ASP A 149 -7.04 5.13 -1.85
N ILE A 150 -7.75 4.06 -1.49
CA ILE A 150 -9.17 3.95 -1.87
C ILE A 150 -10.06 4.93 -1.11
N LEU A 151 -9.65 5.32 0.12
CA LEU A 151 -10.31 6.35 0.91
C LEU A 151 -10.34 7.71 0.19
N ALA A 152 -9.34 8.02 -0.65
CA ALA A 152 -9.31 9.25 -1.43
C ALA A 152 -10.54 9.43 -2.36
N SER A 153 -11.22 8.34 -2.71
CA SER A 153 -12.50 8.36 -3.43
C SER A 153 -13.73 8.38 -2.51
N GLY A 154 -13.55 8.44 -1.19
CA GLY A 154 -14.63 8.34 -0.19
C GLY A 154 -15.09 6.90 0.07
N ALA A 155 -14.34 5.89 -0.38
CA ALA A 155 -14.72 4.49 -0.26
C ALA A 155 -14.44 3.92 1.13
N GLU A 156 -15.37 3.10 1.63
CA GLU A 156 -15.19 2.26 2.81
C GLU A 156 -14.45 0.98 2.42
N PRO A 157 -13.28 0.66 3.02
CA PRO A 157 -12.64 -0.63 2.83
C PRO A 157 -13.48 -1.75 3.40
N LEU A 158 -13.77 -2.78 2.60
CA LEU A 158 -14.56 -3.94 3.00
C LEU A 158 -13.69 -5.08 3.48
N PHE A 159 -12.72 -5.47 2.67
CA PHE A 159 -11.81 -6.55 2.97
C PHE A 159 -10.42 -6.34 2.38
N PHE A 160 -9.49 -7.09 2.92
CA PHE A 160 -8.08 -7.07 2.59
C PHE A 160 -7.56 -8.48 2.32
N LEU A 161 -6.57 -8.58 1.45
CA LEU A 161 -5.79 -9.77 1.15
C LEU A 161 -4.31 -9.38 1.18
N ASP A 162 -3.45 -10.26 1.68
CA ASP A 162 -2.01 -10.07 1.66
C ASP A 162 -1.30 -11.17 0.86
N TYR A 163 -0.13 -10.85 0.34
CA TYR A 163 0.80 -11.80 -0.22
C TYR A 163 2.17 -11.57 0.41
N VAL A 164 2.70 -12.60 1.03
CA VAL A 164 4.03 -12.60 1.63
C VAL A 164 4.94 -13.50 0.81
N ALA A 165 5.87 -12.88 0.06
CA ALA A 165 6.99 -13.58 -0.55
C ALA A 165 8.15 -13.61 0.45
N ILE A 166 8.71 -14.78 0.76
CA ILE A 166 9.77 -14.92 1.76
C ILE A 166 10.79 -15.98 1.32
N GLY A 167 12.04 -15.81 1.71
CA GLY A 167 13.10 -16.78 1.39
C GLY A 167 12.94 -18.09 2.13
N HIS A 168 12.56 -18.03 3.43
CA HIS A 168 12.29 -19.18 4.27
C HIS A 168 11.19 -18.84 5.28
N ILE A 169 10.19 -19.73 5.41
CA ILE A 169 9.07 -19.55 6.35
C ILE A 169 9.50 -19.99 7.74
N GLU A 170 9.34 -19.07 8.71
CA GLU A 170 9.37 -19.35 10.14
C GLU A 170 8.04 -18.91 10.75
N ALA A 171 7.32 -19.79 11.43
CA ALA A 171 5.98 -19.52 11.94
C ALA A 171 5.91 -18.29 12.87
N GLU A 172 6.91 -18.09 13.72
CA GLU A 172 6.97 -16.96 14.62
C GLU A 172 7.19 -15.64 13.87
N HIS A 173 8.05 -15.63 12.85
CA HIS A 173 8.29 -14.47 12.00
C HIS A 173 7.03 -14.08 11.23
N MET A 174 6.39 -15.07 10.59
CA MET A 174 5.12 -14.87 9.89
C MET A 174 4.03 -14.33 10.81
N ALA A 175 3.94 -14.84 12.04
CA ALA A 175 2.97 -14.35 13.03
C ALA A 175 3.18 -12.86 13.37
N LYS A 176 4.41 -12.38 13.46
CA LYS A 176 4.72 -10.95 13.69
C LYS A 176 4.24 -10.09 12.51
N ILE A 177 4.54 -10.48 11.27
CA ILE A 177 4.13 -9.76 10.07
C ILE A 177 2.60 -9.70 9.96
N VAL A 178 1.92 -10.86 10.03
CA VAL A 178 0.47 -10.95 9.89
C VAL A 178 -0.27 -10.30 11.05
N LYS A 179 0.34 -10.26 12.25
CA LYS A 179 -0.19 -9.47 13.37
C LYS A 179 -0.31 -7.99 12.99
N GLY A 180 0.73 -7.43 12.38
CA GLY A 180 0.69 -6.05 11.89
C GLY A 180 -0.39 -5.82 10.84
N VAL A 181 -0.57 -6.76 9.90
CA VAL A 181 -1.65 -6.70 8.90
C VAL A 181 -3.03 -6.74 9.58
N ALA A 182 -3.23 -7.68 10.51
CA ALA A 182 -4.50 -7.80 11.24
C ALA A 182 -4.80 -6.54 12.08
N ASP A 183 -3.80 -5.97 12.74
CA ASP A 183 -3.95 -4.73 13.50
C ASP A 183 -4.30 -3.55 12.58
N GLY A 184 -3.64 -3.44 11.43
CA GLY A 184 -3.98 -2.46 10.39
C GLY A 184 -5.41 -2.62 9.88
N CYS A 185 -5.86 -3.84 9.59
CA CYS A 185 -7.23 -4.13 9.16
C CYS A 185 -8.26 -3.72 10.22
N LYS A 186 -8.00 -3.98 11.50
CA LYS A 186 -8.87 -3.52 12.62
C LYS A 186 -8.93 -2.00 12.72
N LEU A 187 -7.80 -1.31 12.52
CA LEU A 187 -7.77 0.15 12.49
C LEU A 187 -8.58 0.69 11.32
N ALA A 188 -8.45 0.10 10.13
CA ALA A 188 -9.20 0.46 8.93
C ALA A 188 -10.69 0.06 9.01
N GLY A 189 -11.04 -0.93 9.85
CA GLY A 189 -12.39 -1.49 9.91
C GLY A 189 -12.73 -2.43 8.77
N CYS A 190 -11.72 -3.01 8.10
CA CYS A 190 -11.89 -4.03 7.06
C CYS A 190 -11.50 -5.42 7.58
N ALA A 191 -11.96 -6.47 6.89
CA ALA A 191 -11.65 -7.85 7.26
C ALA A 191 -10.46 -8.39 6.46
N LEU A 192 -9.50 -9.02 7.10
CA LEU A 192 -8.48 -9.85 6.44
C LEU A 192 -9.13 -11.19 6.10
N VAL A 193 -9.52 -11.39 4.84
CA VAL A 193 -10.32 -12.55 4.43
C VAL A 193 -9.50 -13.69 3.83
N GLY A 194 -8.21 -13.47 3.60
CA GLY A 194 -7.28 -14.45 3.05
C GLY A 194 -5.94 -13.82 2.74
N GLY A 195 -5.03 -14.63 2.26
CA GLY A 195 -3.70 -14.23 1.86
C GLY A 195 -2.91 -15.44 1.36
N GLU A 196 -1.65 -15.22 1.03
CA GLU A 196 -0.72 -16.24 0.58
C GLU A 196 0.65 -16.04 1.25
N MET A 197 1.29 -17.13 1.63
CA MET A 197 2.66 -17.16 2.12
C MET A 197 3.46 -18.11 1.22
N ALA A 198 4.38 -17.55 0.45
CA ALA A 198 5.14 -18.32 -0.54
C ALA A 198 6.64 -18.30 -0.26
N GLU A 199 7.24 -19.47 -0.09
CA GLU A 199 8.70 -19.61 -0.03
C GLU A 199 9.31 -19.50 -1.43
N HIS A 200 10.41 -18.76 -1.51
CA HIS A 200 11.17 -18.52 -2.73
C HIS A 200 12.64 -18.94 -2.58
N PRO A 201 12.93 -20.22 -2.28
CA PRO A 201 14.30 -20.70 -2.13
C PRO A 201 15.10 -20.49 -3.44
N GLY A 202 16.32 -19.97 -3.31
CA GLY A 202 17.16 -19.67 -4.48
C GLY A 202 16.82 -18.37 -5.24
N VAL A 203 15.67 -17.75 -4.96
CA VAL A 203 15.27 -16.43 -5.51
C VAL A 203 15.50 -15.35 -4.46
N MET A 204 15.11 -15.61 -3.21
CA MET A 204 15.31 -14.72 -2.06
C MET A 204 16.28 -15.36 -1.06
N ARG A 205 17.00 -14.55 -0.29
CA ARG A 205 17.77 -15.04 0.85
C ARG A 205 16.79 -15.49 1.95
N PRO A 206 17.20 -16.39 2.85
CA PRO A 206 16.30 -16.91 3.89
C PRO A 206 15.55 -15.83 4.67
N ASP A 207 16.25 -14.74 5.05
CA ASP A 207 15.68 -13.67 5.86
C ASP A 207 14.96 -12.58 5.03
N ASP A 208 15.06 -12.64 3.68
CA ASP A 208 14.40 -11.65 2.82
C ASP A 208 12.92 -11.94 2.70
N TYR A 209 12.13 -10.88 2.74
CA TYR A 209 10.71 -10.96 2.41
C TYR A 209 10.23 -9.68 1.72
N ASP A 210 9.14 -9.81 0.98
CA ASP A 210 8.37 -8.70 0.41
C ASP A 210 6.88 -8.90 0.68
N LEU A 211 6.16 -7.78 0.76
CA LEU A 211 4.75 -7.73 1.11
C LEU A 211 3.97 -7.01 0.03
N ALA A 212 2.89 -7.63 -0.44
CA ALA A 212 1.90 -6.98 -1.28
C ALA A 212 0.51 -7.07 -0.65
N GLY A 213 -0.21 -5.96 -0.62
CA GLY A 213 -1.57 -5.87 -0.11
C GLY A 213 -2.57 -5.57 -1.20
N PHE A 214 -3.78 -6.08 -1.02
CA PHE A 214 -4.91 -5.87 -1.91
C PHE A 214 -6.14 -5.55 -1.07
N THR A 215 -6.73 -4.39 -1.30
CA THR A 215 -7.99 -4.02 -0.64
C THR A 215 -9.11 -3.86 -1.66
N VAL A 216 -10.32 -4.18 -1.23
CA VAL A 216 -11.54 -3.85 -1.96
C VAL A 216 -12.43 -3.05 -1.03
N GLY A 217 -12.90 -1.92 -1.51
CA GLY A 217 -13.85 -1.06 -0.83
C GLY A 217 -15.05 -0.74 -1.70
N VAL A 218 -15.99 -0.01 -1.13
CA VAL A 218 -17.21 0.42 -1.79
C VAL A 218 -17.51 1.88 -1.49
N VAL A 219 -18.04 2.59 -2.47
CA VAL A 219 -18.63 3.91 -2.31
C VAL A 219 -19.92 3.98 -3.14
N ASP A 220 -20.93 4.64 -2.60
CA ASP A 220 -22.14 4.93 -3.37
C ASP A 220 -21.83 6.05 -4.37
N ARG A 221 -22.13 5.86 -5.68
CA ARG A 221 -21.76 6.83 -6.74
C ARG A 221 -22.11 8.28 -6.40
N PRO A 222 -23.31 8.60 -5.86
CA PRO A 222 -23.65 9.97 -5.49
C PRO A 222 -22.77 10.57 -4.38
N LYS A 223 -22.03 9.72 -3.62
CA LYS A 223 -21.16 10.11 -2.50
C LYS A 223 -19.68 10.02 -2.85
N MET A 224 -19.36 9.58 -4.06
CA MET A 224 -17.98 9.45 -4.51
C MET A 224 -17.32 10.83 -4.63
N LEU A 225 -16.16 10.98 -4.02
CA LEU A 225 -15.37 12.20 -4.13
C LEU A 225 -14.80 12.32 -5.55
N ASP A 226 -14.91 13.52 -6.13
CA ASP A 226 -14.44 13.80 -7.48
C ASP A 226 -13.60 15.09 -7.48
N PRO A 227 -12.31 15.04 -7.83
CA PRO A 227 -11.46 16.22 -7.96
C PRO A 227 -12.03 17.30 -8.89
N ALA A 228 -12.89 16.93 -9.82
CA ALA A 228 -13.62 17.90 -10.67
C ALA A 228 -14.50 18.89 -9.87
N ASN A 229 -14.78 18.61 -8.59
CA ASN A 229 -15.52 19.51 -7.71
C ASN A 229 -14.66 20.60 -7.05
N VAL A 230 -13.34 20.49 -7.10
CA VAL A 230 -12.41 21.47 -6.52
C VAL A 230 -12.49 22.81 -7.26
N ARG A 231 -12.51 23.91 -6.52
CA ARG A 231 -12.71 25.27 -7.04
C ARG A 231 -11.68 26.24 -6.46
N PRO A 232 -11.30 27.30 -7.20
CA PRO A 232 -10.57 28.42 -6.61
C PRO A 232 -11.31 28.97 -5.40
N GLY A 233 -10.58 29.24 -4.31
CA GLY A 233 -11.11 29.65 -3.01
C GLY A 233 -11.42 28.52 -2.05
N ASP A 234 -11.26 27.26 -2.44
CA ASP A 234 -11.26 26.12 -1.51
C ASP A 234 -10.01 26.16 -0.62
N VAL A 235 -10.10 25.56 0.56
CA VAL A 235 -8.98 25.43 1.51
C VAL A 235 -8.53 23.98 1.61
N ILE A 236 -7.25 23.80 1.93
CA ILE A 236 -6.63 22.49 2.08
C ILE A 236 -6.33 22.26 3.57
N ILE A 237 -7.00 21.30 4.17
CA ILE A 237 -6.80 20.88 5.57
C ILE A 237 -5.94 19.62 5.56
N GLY A 238 -4.87 19.60 6.36
CA GLY A 238 -3.98 18.45 6.54
C GLY A 238 -4.29 17.68 7.80
N LEU A 239 -4.05 16.38 7.74
CA LEU A 239 -3.93 15.50 8.90
C LEU A 239 -2.48 15.05 9.08
N PRO A 240 -1.97 15.04 10.34
CA PRO A 240 -0.56 14.76 10.59
C PRO A 240 -0.18 13.34 10.21
N SER A 241 1.06 13.18 9.73
CA SER A 241 1.71 11.90 9.60
C SER A 241 2.35 11.47 10.92
N THR A 242 2.59 10.17 11.09
CA THR A 242 3.34 9.62 12.24
C THR A 242 4.87 9.72 12.08
N GLY A 243 5.32 10.17 10.92
CA GLY A 243 6.70 10.26 10.51
C GLY A 243 6.81 10.17 8.99
N ILE A 244 7.84 9.48 8.51
CA ILE A 244 8.09 9.31 7.06
C ILE A 244 7.01 8.45 6.37
N HIS A 245 6.27 7.63 7.12
CA HIS A 245 5.37 6.59 6.65
C HIS A 245 6.12 5.46 5.93
N SER A 246 5.78 5.14 4.65
CA SER A 246 6.42 4.04 3.91
C SER A 246 7.14 4.51 2.65
N ASN A 247 7.30 5.81 2.43
CA ASN A 247 7.89 6.34 1.21
C ASN A 247 9.23 7.05 1.47
N GLY A 248 10.11 7.09 0.46
CA GLY A 248 11.41 7.74 0.57
C GLY A 248 12.51 6.89 1.23
N TYR A 249 12.25 5.62 1.57
CA TYR A 249 13.17 4.76 2.32
C TYR A 249 14.44 4.37 1.56
N SER A 250 14.44 4.42 0.24
CA SER A 250 15.69 4.24 -0.53
C SER A 250 16.71 5.35 -0.21
N LEU A 251 16.24 6.60 -0.04
CA LEU A 251 17.09 7.70 0.40
C LEU A 251 17.44 7.58 1.89
N VAL A 252 16.46 7.29 2.75
CA VAL A 252 16.68 7.09 4.19
C VAL A 252 17.81 6.09 4.43
N ARG A 253 17.74 4.90 3.83
CA ARG A 253 18.73 3.83 3.96
C ARG A 253 20.14 4.30 3.59
N LYS A 254 20.24 5.04 2.49
CA LYS A 254 21.52 5.60 2.05
C LYS A 254 22.09 6.62 3.03
N VAL A 255 21.22 7.51 3.56
CA VAL A 255 21.61 8.55 4.53
C VAL A 255 22.09 7.95 5.85
N ILE A 256 21.39 6.93 6.37
CA ILE A 256 21.77 6.28 7.63
C ILE A 256 22.82 5.17 7.47
N GLY A 257 23.27 4.90 6.22
CA GLY A 257 24.36 3.98 5.92
C GLY A 257 24.05 2.51 6.22
N VAL A 258 22.88 2.02 5.80
CA VAL A 258 22.48 0.61 5.99
C VAL A 258 22.51 -0.19 4.68
N ASP A 259 22.80 0.45 3.55
CA ASP A 259 22.88 -0.25 2.26
C ASP A 259 24.01 -1.28 2.26
N GLY A 260 23.68 -2.52 1.90
CA GLY A 260 24.63 -3.63 1.85
C GLY A 260 24.93 -4.31 3.19
N ILE A 261 24.40 -3.80 4.31
CA ILE A 261 24.52 -4.48 5.61
C ILE A 261 23.57 -5.68 5.63
N MET A 262 24.15 -6.85 5.92
CA MET A 262 23.40 -8.11 5.94
C MET A 262 22.91 -8.41 7.34
N PRO A 263 21.61 -8.73 7.57
CA PRO A 263 21.12 -9.24 8.85
C PRO A 263 21.95 -10.39 9.39
N GLY A 264 22.04 -10.53 10.71
CA GLY A 264 22.80 -11.60 11.36
C GLY A 264 24.32 -11.42 11.41
N THR A 265 24.88 -10.35 10.81
CA THR A 265 26.31 -10.07 10.83
C THR A 265 26.72 -9.19 12.04
N PRO A 266 28.01 -9.21 12.44
CA PRO A 266 28.51 -8.28 13.46
C PRO A 266 28.33 -6.81 13.10
N GLU A 267 28.42 -6.48 11.80
CA GLU A 267 28.16 -5.12 11.25
C GLU A 267 26.70 -4.72 11.46
N ALA A 268 25.75 -5.63 11.18
CA ALA A 268 24.34 -5.42 11.44
C ALA A 268 24.06 -5.19 12.94
N ALA A 269 24.68 -5.99 13.82
CA ALA A 269 24.51 -5.83 15.26
C ALA A 269 25.04 -4.47 15.75
N ALA A 270 26.19 -4.01 15.25
CA ALA A 270 26.75 -2.70 15.56
C ALA A 270 25.85 -1.56 15.05
N LYS A 271 25.36 -1.67 13.82
CA LYS A 271 24.45 -0.66 13.21
C LYS A 271 23.10 -0.63 13.94
N ARG A 272 22.55 -1.78 14.31
CA ARG A 272 21.34 -1.86 15.13
C ARG A 272 21.52 -1.13 16.46
N ALA A 273 22.61 -1.41 17.18
CA ALA A 273 22.92 -0.75 18.44
C ALA A 273 23.07 0.78 18.27
N GLU A 274 23.64 1.26 17.15
CA GLU A 274 23.71 2.68 16.82
C GLU A 274 22.31 3.28 16.61
N LEU A 275 21.47 2.64 15.77
CA LEU A 275 20.15 3.14 15.42
C LEU A 275 19.15 3.11 16.59
N GLU A 276 19.39 2.26 17.59
CA GLU A 276 18.58 2.16 18.81
C GLU A 276 18.97 3.18 19.90
N GLN A 277 20.04 3.98 19.71
CA GLN A 277 20.40 5.02 20.67
C GLN A 277 19.40 6.19 20.61
N PRO A 278 18.96 6.70 21.76
CA PRO A 278 18.15 7.93 21.80
C PRO A 278 18.92 9.12 21.23
N LEU A 279 18.23 9.94 20.43
CA LEU A 279 18.77 11.18 19.84
C LEU A 279 18.00 12.39 20.36
N GLU A 280 18.71 13.41 20.83
CA GLU A 280 18.11 14.67 21.28
C GLU A 280 17.35 15.36 20.16
N GLU A 281 17.89 15.34 18.93
CA GLU A 281 17.27 15.88 17.71
C GLU A 281 15.90 15.24 17.38
N LEU A 282 15.62 14.04 17.90
CA LEU A 282 14.35 13.33 17.75
C LEU A 282 13.48 13.37 19.01
N GLY A 283 13.77 14.32 19.92
CA GLY A 283 13.06 14.44 21.19
C GLY A 283 13.29 13.24 22.12
N GLY A 284 14.46 12.62 22.05
CA GLY A 284 14.84 11.47 22.86
C GLY A 284 14.39 10.11 22.29
N LYS A 285 13.74 10.06 21.15
CA LYS A 285 13.46 8.82 20.41
C LYS A 285 14.71 8.33 19.70
N SER A 286 14.81 7.01 19.50
CA SER A 286 15.83 6.43 18.64
C SER A 286 15.46 6.60 17.14
N LEU A 287 16.48 6.51 16.25
CA LEU A 287 16.22 6.43 14.82
C LEU A 287 15.41 5.17 14.47
N ALA A 288 15.68 4.06 15.13
CA ALA A 288 14.94 2.82 14.95
C ALA A 288 13.43 3.02 15.20
N ASP A 289 13.07 3.68 16.31
CA ASP A 289 11.66 3.96 16.64
C ASP A 289 11.02 4.96 15.68
N ALA A 290 11.73 6.03 15.36
CA ALA A 290 11.21 7.09 14.50
C ALA A 290 11.00 6.61 13.04
N LEU A 291 11.94 5.79 12.52
CA LEU A 291 11.88 5.26 11.17
C LEU A 291 10.94 4.06 11.02
N LEU A 292 10.73 3.25 12.07
CA LEU A 292 9.76 2.15 12.02
C LEU A 292 8.36 2.56 12.53
N ALA A 293 8.13 3.85 12.84
CA ALA A 293 6.78 4.32 13.13
C ALA A 293 5.84 3.93 11.96
N PRO A 294 4.71 3.25 12.27
CA PRO A 294 3.83 2.75 11.22
C PRO A 294 3.09 3.89 10.54
N THR A 295 2.78 3.69 9.27
CA THR A 295 1.92 4.59 8.49
C THR A 295 0.56 4.71 9.16
N ARG A 296 0.08 5.95 9.30
CA ARG A 296 -1.23 6.23 9.90
C ARG A 296 -2.36 5.81 8.97
N ILE A 297 -3.40 5.22 9.55
CA ILE A 297 -4.64 4.84 8.85
C ILE A 297 -5.70 5.89 9.18
N TYR A 298 -6.21 6.57 8.14
CA TYR A 298 -7.17 7.69 8.26
C TYR A 298 -8.62 7.27 8.02
N VAL A 299 -8.89 5.99 7.77
CA VAL A 299 -10.19 5.49 7.28
C VAL A 299 -11.35 5.90 8.18
N LYS A 300 -11.31 5.54 9.47
CA LYS A 300 -12.45 5.77 10.39
C LYS A 300 -12.79 7.25 10.55
N PRO A 301 -11.84 8.14 10.93
CA PRO A 301 -12.17 9.56 11.10
C PRO A 301 -12.64 10.22 9.80
N ILE A 302 -12.11 9.84 8.66
CA ILE A 302 -12.55 10.40 7.37
C ILE A 302 -13.93 9.91 6.98
N LEU A 303 -14.23 8.61 7.11
CA LEU A 303 -15.57 8.11 6.83
C LEU A 303 -16.62 8.73 7.77
N ASP A 304 -16.27 8.95 9.05
CA ASP A 304 -17.17 9.60 10.01
C ASP A 304 -17.33 11.10 9.72
N LEU A 305 -16.28 11.76 9.22
CA LEU A 305 -16.37 13.11 8.68
C LEU A 305 -17.34 13.16 7.50
N LEU A 306 -17.18 12.30 6.51
CA LEU A 306 -18.06 12.25 5.32
C LEU A 306 -19.53 11.93 5.69
N LYS A 307 -19.74 11.01 6.63
CA LYS A 307 -21.09 10.67 7.15
C LYS A 307 -21.76 11.85 7.89
N SER A 308 -21.01 12.81 8.40
CA SER A 308 -21.58 13.99 9.07
C SER A 308 -22.26 14.97 8.11
N GLY A 309 -22.14 14.76 6.81
CA GLY A 309 -22.78 15.58 5.78
C GLY A 309 -22.03 16.89 5.48
N VAL A 310 -20.78 17.01 5.92
CA VAL A 310 -19.92 18.14 5.51
C VAL A 310 -19.55 18.01 4.03
N ASP A 311 -19.42 19.15 3.36
CA ASP A 311 -19.05 19.21 1.95
C ASP A 311 -17.54 19.06 1.81
N VAL A 312 -17.10 17.95 1.22
CA VAL A 312 -15.70 17.64 0.90
C VAL A 312 -15.58 17.46 -0.60
N HIS A 313 -14.72 18.24 -1.24
CA HIS A 313 -14.54 18.19 -2.68
C HIS A 313 -13.59 17.09 -3.12
N ALA A 314 -12.44 16.94 -2.44
CA ALA A 314 -11.45 15.93 -2.75
C ALA A 314 -10.57 15.58 -1.54
N ILE A 315 -9.90 14.45 -1.63
CA ILE A 315 -8.91 13.97 -0.65
C ILE A 315 -7.66 13.51 -1.41
N ALA A 316 -6.48 13.79 -0.84
CA ALA A 316 -5.20 13.27 -1.33
C ALA A 316 -4.47 12.53 -0.21
N HIS A 317 -4.12 11.25 -0.46
CA HIS A 317 -3.19 10.51 0.38
C HIS A 317 -1.76 10.84 -0.05
N ILE A 318 -0.92 11.30 0.89
CA ILE A 318 0.43 11.76 0.60
C ILE A 318 1.43 10.61 0.73
N THR A 319 1.87 10.09 -0.40
CA THR A 319 2.75 8.92 -0.55
C THR A 319 4.04 9.26 -1.31
N GLY A 320 4.57 8.33 -2.12
CA GLY A 320 5.74 8.59 -2.97
C GLY A 320 5.50 9.76 -3.93
N GLY A 321 6.47 10.64 -4.04
CA GLY A 321 6.32 11.93 -4.75
C GLY A 321 5.92 13.08 -3.82
N GLY A 322 5.69 12.80 -2.51
CA GLY A 322 5.41 13.79 -1.49
C GLY A 322 4.17 14.63 -1.74
N ILE A 323 4.10 15.80 -1.15
CA ILE A 323 2.97 16.73 -1.33
C ILE A 323 2.82 17.13 -2.79
N THR A 324 3.94 17.40 -3.48
CA THR A 324 3.96 17.92 -4.84
C THR A 324 3.26 17.02 -5.85
N GLU A 325 3.48 15.69 -5.78
CA GLU A 325 3.01 14.75 -6.81
C GLU A 325 1.75 13.97 -6.39
N ASN A 326 1.27 14.16 -5.15
CA ASN A 326 0.03 13.55 -4.70
C ASN A 326 -1.13 14.55 -4.58
N LEU A 327 -0.89 15.74 -4.04
CA LEU A 327 -1.93 16.75 -3.94
C LEU A 327 -2.45 17.19 -5.32
N ASN A 328 -1.60 17.21 -6.36
CA ASN A 328 -2.01 17.55 -7.73
C ASN A 328 -3.04 16.56 -8.31
N ARG A 329 -3.09 15.33 -7.81
CA ARG A 329 -4.08 14.31 -8.24
C ARG A 329 -5.49 14.59 -7.73
N ALA A 330 -5.60 15.43 -6.70
CA ALA A 330 -6.86 15.87 -6.11
C ALA A 330 -7.32 17.25 -6.64
N LEU A 331 -6.69 17.80 -7.67
CA LEU A 331 -7.03 19.10 -8.26
C LEU A 331 -7.88 18.97 -9.50
N ALA A 332 -8.79 19.95 -9.70
CA ALA A 332 -9.43 20.14 -11.00
C ALA A 332 -8.40 20.69 -12.02
N PRO A 333 -8.57 20.41 -13.34
CA PRO A 333 -7.59 20.83 -14.37
C PRO A 333 -7.32 22.33 -14.45
N ASN A 334 -8.22 23.16 -13.94
CA ASN A 334 -8.16 24.63 -13.94
C ASN A 334 -7.82 25.22 -12.58
N THR A 335 -7.29 24.43 -11.65
CA THR A 335 -6.93 24.88 -10.30
C THR A 335 -5.48 24.54 -10.00
N ASP A 336 -4.81 25.35 -9.17
CA ASP A 336 -3.52 25.08 -8.54
C ASP A 336 -3.69 25.04 -7.01
N ALA A 337 -2.89 24.23 -6.33
CA ALA A 337 -2.73 24.30 -4.88
C ALA A 337 -1.55 25.20 -4.51
N VAL A 338 -1.76 26.10 -3.56
CA VAL A 338 -0.72 26.93 -2.95
C VAL A 338 -0.49 26.42 -1.55
N VAL A 339 0.62 25.74 -1.34
CA VAL A 339 1.00 25.14 -0.06
C VAL A 339 1.77 26.16 0.79
N ALA A 340 1.39 26.31 2.04
CA ALA A 340 2.03 27.24 2.98
C ALA A 340 3.46 26.79 3.31
N ARG A 341 4.46 27.57 2.85
CA ARG A 341 5.87 27.34 3.10
C ARG A 341 6.64 28.66 3.15
N LYS A 342 7.69 28.71 3.98
CA LYS A 342 8.63 29.82 4.04
C LYS A 342 10.05 29.27 4.10
N GLY A 343 10.74 29.24 2.94
CA GLY A 343 12.04 28.58 2.81
C GLY A 343 11.96 27.08 3.06
N SER A 344 12.60 26.58 4.12
CA SER A 344 12.49 25.18 4.55
C SER A 344 11.37 24.92 5.55
N GLU A 345 10.74 25.97 6.09
CA GLU A 345 9.71 25.88 7.11
C GLU A 345 8.33 25.67 6.46
N MET A 346 7.63 24.61 6.85
CA MET A 346 6.23 24.40 6.50
C MET A 346 5.32 25.21 7.42
N GLY A 347 4.08 25.48 7.00
CA GLY A 347 3.09 26.16 7.81
C GLY A 347 2.56 25.35 9.01
N TRP A 348 3.16 24.20 9.31
CA TRP A 348 2.79 23.26 10.36
C TRP A 348 4.03 22.52 10.88
N ASP A 349 3.87 21.77 11.98
CA ASP A 349 4.97 21.00 12.58
C ASP A 349 5.32 19.76 11.72
N VAL A 350 6.59 19.70 11.31
CA VAL A 350 7.15 18.55 10.57
C VAL A 350 7.77 17.57 11.57
N PRO A 351 7.46 16.27 11.52
CA PRO A 351 8.10 15.28 12.37
C PRO A 351 9.65 15.38 12.30
N PRO A 352 10.36 15.44 13.44
CA PRO A 352 11.80 15.69 13.46
C PRO A 352 12.63 14.72 12.62
N VAL A 353 12.19 13.47 12.48
CA VAL A 353 12.87 12.45 11.66
C VAL A 353 12.91 12.81 10.18
N ILE A 354 11.92 13.56 9.67
CA ILE A 354 11.90 14.02 8.27
C ILE A 354 12.98 15.07 8.06
N ASN A 355 13.05 16.08 8.96
CA ASN A 355 14.08 17.10 8.91
C ASN A 355 15.48 16.48 9.09
N TYR A 356 15.63 15.56 10.05
CA TYR A 356 16.88 14.83 10.28
C TYR A 356 17.43 14.16 9.02
N VAL A 357 16.57 13.50 8.24
CA VAL A 357 17.00 12.84 7.00
C VAL A 357 17.22 13.86 5.87
N ALA A 358 16.33 14.84 5.71
CA ALA A 358 16.41 15.85 4.66
C ALA A 358 17.70 16.70 4.78
N GLU A 359 18.08 17.12 5.97
CA GLU A 359 19.29 17.89 6.24
C GLU A 359 20.55 17.07 5.93
N ARG A 360 20.62 15.82 6.39
CA ARG A 360 21.76 14.92 6.12
C ARG A 360 21.89 14.54 4.65
N ALA A 361 20.77 14.46 3.93
CA ALA A 361 20.73 14.29 2.50
C ALA A 361 21.01 15.59 1.73
N GLN A 362 21.09 16.75 2.41
CA GLN A 362 21.25 18.09 1.81
C GLN A 362 20.17 18.39 0.76
N LEU A 363 18.93 17.98 1.03
CA LEU A 363 17.83 18.22 0.11
C LEU A 363 17.46 19.72 0.10
N THR A 364 17.19 20.24 -1.08
CA THR A 364 16.49 21.51 -1.21
C THR A 364 15.04 21.39 -0.70
N PRO A 365 14.37 22.49 -0.30
CA PRO A 365 12.97 22.42 0.15
C PRO A 365 12.04 21.75 -0.86
N ASN A 366 12.24 21.96 -2.15
CA ASN A 366 11.45 21.34 -3.21
C ASN A 366 11.71 19.84 -3.34
N GLU A 367 12.96 19.41 -3.20
CA GLU A 367 13.30 17.99 -3.20
C GLU A 367 12.73 17.29 -1.96
N ALA A 368 12.76 17.92 -0.79
CA ALA A 368 12.15 17.39 0.42
C ALA A 368 10.63 17.20 0.24
N CYS A 369 9.92 18.20 -0.30
CA CYS A 369 8.49 18.13 -0.57
C CYS A 369 8.10 17.13 -1.68
N LYS A 370 9.04 16.73 -2.54
CA LYS A 370 8.85 15.65 -3.54
C LYS A 370 9.22 14.27 -3.01
N THR A 371 10.07 14.20 -2.00
CA THR A 371 10.56 12.94 -1.45
C THR A 371 9.70 12.46 -0.28
N PHE A 372 9.34 13.38 0.61
CA PHE A 372 8.67 13.10 1.87
C PHE A 372 7.29 13.76 1.97
N ASN A 373 6.48 13.24 2.88
CA ASN A 373 5.16 13.80 3.20
C ASN A 373 5.23 15.12 3.99
N MET A 374 6.40 15.53 4.44
CA MET A 374 6.65 16.74 5.23
C MET A 374 5.70 16.94 6.41
N GLY A 375 5.27 15.84 7.06
CA GLY A 375 4.35 15.88 8.19
C GLY A 375 2.86 15.82 7.84
N VAL A 376 2.50 15.84 6.56
CA VAL A 376 1.12 15.71 6.09
C VAL A 376 0.89 14.31 5.52
N GLY A 377 0.07 13.49 6.18
CA GLY A 377 -0.25 12.17 5.65
C GLY A 377 -1.48 12.15 4.74
N LEU A 378 -2.44 13.06 4.99
CA LEU A 378 -3.66 13.20 4.20
C LEU A 378 -4.05 14.66 4.06
N CYS A 379 -4.44 15.09 2.86
CA CYS A 379 -5.03 16.40 2.59
C CYS A 379 -6.53 16.25 2.28
N ILE A 380 -7.33 17.18 2.81
CA ILE A 380 -8.79 17.28 2.59
C ILE A 380 -9.05 18.64 1.98
N ILE A 381 -9.66 18.70 0.80
CA ILE A 381 -10.02 19.94 0.11
C ILE A 381 -11.50 20.21 0.31
N VAL A 382 -11.81 21.38 0.86
CA VAL A 382 -13.17 21.77 1.23
C VAL A 382 -13.45 23.22 0.84
N PRO A 383 -14.73 23.61 0.59
CA PRO A 383 -15.10 25.01 0.43
C PRO A 383 -14.67 25.84 1.66
N ALA A 384 -14.13 27.05 1.48
CA ALA A 384 -13.69 27.90 2.59
C ALA A 384 -14.77 28.09 3.68
N LYS A 385 -16.05 28.19 3.29
CA LYS A 385 -17.16 28.28 4.24
C LYS A 385 -17.32 27.06 5.16
N MET A 386 -16.77 25.90 4.77
CA MET A 386 -16.83 24.64 5.50
C MET A 386 -15.61 24.40 6.40
N GLU A 387 -14.53 25.21 6.25
CA GLU A 387 -13.27 25.04 6.99
C GLU A 387 -13.49 24.85 8.49
N GLY A 388 -14.17 25.80 9.16
CA GLY A 388 -14.42 25.75 10.59
C GLY A 388 -15.27 24.54 11.04
N ALA A 389 -16.24 24.12 10.21
CA ALA A 389 -17.11 22.97 10.52
C ALA A 389 -16.30 21.66 10.39
N VAL A 390 -15.50 21.52 9.34
CA VAL A 390 -14.64 20.35 9.10
C VAL A 390 -13.56 20.26 10.17
N TYR A 391 -12.89 21.40 10.47
CA TYR A 391 -11.86 21.47 11.51
C TYR A 391 -12.42 21.01 12.87
N LYS A 392 -13.55 21.59 13.28
CA LYS A 392 -14.23 21.22 14.53
C LYS A 392 -14.58 19.75 14.56
N LYS A 393 -15.16 19.21 13.46
CA LYS A 393 -15.55 17.81 13.39
C LYS A 393 -14.35 16.89 13.50
N LEU A 394 -13.24 17.18 12.84
CA LEU A 394 -12.00 16.41 12.94
C LEU A 394 -11.44 16.40 14.36
N VAL A 395 -11.44 17.55 15.06
CA VAL A 395 -11.05 17.62 16.47
C VAL A 395 -11.96 16.79 17.37
N GLU A 396 -13.28 16.81 17.14
CA GLU A 396 -14.24 15.94 17.85
C GLU A 396 -13.97 14.46 17.63
N LEU A 397 -13.42 14.09 16.48
CA LEU A 397 -13.02 12.71 16.13
C LEU A 397 -11.63 12.34 16.66
N GLY A 398 -10.96 13.26 17.38
CA GLY A 398 -9.63 13.04 17.98
C GLY A 398 -8.48 13.30 17.02
N GLU A 399 -8.74 13.99 15.91
CA GLU A 399 -7.71 14.38 14.96
C GLU A 399 -7.10 15.74 15.34
N GLU A 400 -5.88 16.01 14.82
CA GLU A 400 -5.14 17.27 14.95
C GLU A 400 -5.02 17.93 13.58
N PRO A 401 -6.12 18.48 13.01
CA PRO A 401 -6.08 19.11 11.69
C PRO A 401 -5.31 20.42 11.72
N PHE A 402 -4.72 20.77 10.59
CA PHE A 402 -4.05 22.05 10.37
C PHE A 402 -4.27 22.55 8.94
N LEU A 403 -4.07 23.87 8.71
CA LEU A 403 -4.18 24.44 7.38
C LEU A 403 -2.90 24.15 6.58
N VAL A 404 -3.05 23.55 5.41
CA VAL A 404 -1.96 23.25 4.46
C VAL A 404 -1.83 24.36 3.44
N GLY A 405 -2.95 24.96 3.00
CA GLY A 405 -2.94 25.97 1.98
C GLY A 405 -4.31 26.24 1.38
N GLU A 406 -4.30 26.78 0.18
CA GLU A 406 -5.52 27.18 -0.55
C GLU A 406 -5.48 26.76 -2.02
N ILE A 407 -6.66 26.72 -2.63
CA ILE A 407 -6.84 26.46 -4.06
C ILE A 407 -7.04 27.77 -4.80
N VAL A 408 -6.32 27.95 -5.88
CA VAL A 408 -6.40 29.14 -6.74
C VAL A 408 -6.67 28.76 -8.19
N GLU A 409 -6.94 29.73 -9.04
CA GLU A 409 -6.95 29.50 -10.50
C GLU A 409 -5.59 29.05 -11.00
N GLY A 410 -5.56 28.04 -11.87
CA GLY A 410 -4.30 27.44 -12.28
C GLY A 410 -4.41 26.39 -13.39
N SER A 411 -3.55 25.39 -13.33
CA SER A 411 -3.35 24.38 -14.39
C SER A 411 -3.08 22.95 -13.86
N GLY A 412 -3.50 22.63 -12.64
CA GLY A 412 -3.33 21.33 -12.01
C GLY A 412 -1.99 21.18 -11.29
N LYS A 413 -1.39 22.28 -10.81
CA LYS A 413 -0.05 22.27 -10.20
C LYS A 413 -0.11 22.50 -8.70
N VAL A 414 0.90 21.96 -8.02
CA VAL A 414 1.21 22.32 -6.62
C VAL A 414 2.36 23.31 -6.63
N THR A 415 2.17 24.46 -5.99
CA THR A 415 3.16 25.53 -5.83
C THR A 415 3.28 25.87 -4.36
N TYR A 416 4.34 26.58 -3.97
CA TYR A 416 4.59 26.95 -2.58
C TYR A 416 4.49 28.47 -2.42
N SER A 417 4.03 28.92 -1.23
CA SER A 417 3.74 30.34 -0.99
C SER A 417 4.98 31.24 -1.08
N ASP A 418 6.16 30.69 -0.87
CA ASP A 418 7.45 31.40 -0.99
C ASP A 418 8.01 31.45 -2.43
N GLU A 419 7.33 30.84 -3.38
CA GLU A 419 7.70 30.86 -4.81
C GLU A 419 6.86 31.87 -5.63
N ARG A 420 5.95 32.62 -4.97
CA ARG A 420 5.02 33.55 -5.60
C ARG A 420 5.39 35.01 -5.42
#